data_50aff8789bc31ef356d288df39932962
#
_entry.id   50aff8789bc31ef356d288df39932962
#
_cell.length_a   1.000
_cell.length_b   1.000
_cell.length_c   1.000
_cell.angle_alpha   90.00
_cell.angle_beta   90.00
_cell.angle_gamma   90.00
#
_symmetry.space_group_name_H-M   'P 1'
#
loop_
_entity.id
_entity.type
_entity.pdbx_description
1 polymer ?
#
loop_
_entity_poly.entity_id
_entity_poly.type
_entity_poly.pdbx_seq_one_letter_code
_entity_poly.pdbx_strand_id
1 'polypeptide(L)'
;LFVVGDDDQSIYAFRGSKPDIMLGLSTEYRDIVQMYLNTNYRCSSEIVAGARSLIEYNKVRFAKDIRSCGMCSGRIKVCKMADIEEEALYLSKEVRELIADGIKPEEIAVISRTNIISNIYYTRLNSDGVACRTLTAVHNIYDSWLMQDIAAYMRLSQGMYDKENAVRIINKPSRYIKRALITQPFNFEHLRKCYDGDEGLIKIINDMQFDIKMLSHMSPYAAVNYILKGIGYEDYINEEIIRKRLNKEEVYAKLTEIKTLSRKYMDIKQWLKYIDEQAEKTEQENKSDKRQGNQKNSDEKDSAGAVNIYTMHSCKGLEFKAVFIMDVCEGIIPYNKAVLDNEIEEERRLMYVAMTRAKEKLYLVYPIKRYGHDTAASRFISEIDKAYIESFDYSTNS
;
A
#
# COMPACT_ATOMS: atom_id res chain seq x y z
N LEU A 1 28.15 23.49 -25.36
CA LEU A 1 27.17 22.63 -24.74
C LEU A 1 27.27 22.78 -23.22
N PHE A 2 26.16 22.94 -22.53
CA PHE A 2 26.05 22.97 -21.08
C PHE A 2 25.08 21.90 -20.62
N VAL A 3 25.53 20.98 -19.80
CA VAL A 3 24.75 19.84 -19.31
C VAL A 3 24.71 19.86 -17.80
N VAL A 4 23.54 19.72 -17.20
CA VAL A 4 23.35 19.58 -15.76
C VAL A 4 22.54 18.32 -15.49
N GLY A 5 22.95 17.56 -14.50
CA GLY A 5 22.26 16.34 -14.11
C GLY A 5 22.78 15.75 -12.81
N ASP A 6 22.14 14.71 -12.33
CA ASP A 6 22.55 13.89 -11.19
C ASP A 6 22.30 12.42 -11.51
N ASP A 7 23.37 11.66 -11.69
CA ASP A 7 23.35 10.22 -11.99
C ASP A 7 22.74 9.41 -10.87
N ASP A 8 22.93 9.82 -9.60
CA ASP A 8 22.34 9.18 -8.44
C ASP A 8 20.83 9.38 -8.32
N GLN A 9 20.27 10.30 -9.10
CA GLN A 9 18.81 10.53 -9.20
C GLN A 9 18.22 10.06 -10.53
N SER A 10 18.95 9.23 -11.29
CA SER A 10 18.42 8.61 -12.52
C SER A 10 17.55 7.40 -12.18
N ILE A 11 16.23 7.60 -12.13
CA ILE A 11 15.21 6.61 -11.70
C ILE A 11 14.15 6.34 -12.77
N TYR A 12 14.40 6.67 -14.03
CA TYR A 12 13.47 6.50 -15.13
C TYR A 12 14.03 5.63 -16.26
N ALA A 13 14.79 4.56 -15.93
CA ALA A 13 15.34 3.65 -16.94
C ALA A 13 14.24 3.01 -17.79
N PHE A 14 13.06 2.73 -17.20
CA PHE A 14 11.89 2.25 -17.93
C PHE A 14 11.33 3.25 -18.98
N ARG A 15 11.76 4.51 -18.93
CA ARG A 15 11.49 5.56 -19.94
C ARG A 15 12.70 5.87 -20.83
N GLY A 16 13.77 5.05 -20.74
CA GLY A 16 14.98 5.21 -21.54
C GLY A 16 16.05 6.12 -20.93
N SER A 17 15.89 6.57 -19.68
CA SER A 17 16.94 7.30 -18.96
C SER A 17 18.10 6.35 -18.62
N LYS A 18 19.32 6.72 -19.02
CA LYS A 18 20.54 5.94 -18.75
C LYS A 18 21.60 6.83 -18.08
N PRO A 19 22.07 6.50 -16.88
CA PRO A 19 23.20 7.22 -16.25
C PRO A 19 24.44 7.26 -17.14
N ASP A 20 24.67 6.19 -17.93
CA ASP A 20 25.81 6.01 -18.82
C ASP A 20 25.96 7.17 -19.82
N ILE A 21 24.86 7.78 -20.26
CA ILE A 21 24.91 8.92 -21.19
C ILE A 21 25.68 10.09 -20.56
N MET A 22 25.39 10.38 -19.29
CA MET A 22 26.05 11.48 -18.57
C MET A 22 27.48 11.09 -18.18
N LEU A 23 27.69 9.86 -17.75
CA LEU A 23 29.01 9.32 -17.41
C LEU A 23 29.94 9.27 -18.64
N GLY A 24 29.41 9.01 -19.83
CA GLY A 24 30.16 8.93 -21.09
C GLY A 24 30.58 10.29 -21.68
N LEU A 25 30.01 11.43 -21.20
CA LEU A 25 30.28 12.74 -21.76
C LEU A 25 31.78 13.12 -21.77
N SER A 26 32.52 12.76 -20.73
CA SER A 26 33.98 13.02 -20.66
C SER A 26 34.78 12.21 -21.66
N THR A 27 34.23 11.10 -22.17
CA THR A 27 34.85 10.28 -23.22
C THR A 27 34.54 10.84 -24.62
N GLU A 28 33.34 11.40 -24.81
CA GLU A 28 32.94 11.99 -26.09
C GLU A 28 33.55 13.38 -26.32
N TYR A 29 33.63 14.20 -25.26
CA TYR A 29 34.11 15.59 -25.35
C TYR A 29 35.41 15.75 -24.57
N ARG A 30 36.54 15.90 -25.26
CA ARG A 30 37.90 15.93 -24.66
C ARG A 30 38.16 17.14 -23.78
N ASP A 31 37.52 18.28 -24.05
CA ASP A 31 37.76 19.55 -23.34
C ASP A 31 36.61 19.89 -22.36
N ILE A 32 35.91 18.88 -21.85
CA ILE A 32 34.81 19.10 -20.91
C ILE A 32 35.34 19.55 -19.54
N VAL A 33 34.77 20.64 -19.03
CA VAL A 33 35.01 21.09 -17.65
C VAL A 33 33.88 20.52 -16.77
N GLN A 34 34.25 19.71 -15.81
CA GLN A 34 33.34 19.06 -14.90
C GLN A 34 33.33 19.77 -13.54
N MET A 35 32.18 20.18 -13.08
CA MET A 35 31.99 20.84 -11.78
C MET A 35 30.93 20.09 -10.95
N TYR A 36 31.15 19.98 -9.65
CA TYR A 36 30.28 19.31 -8.72
C TYR A 36 29.65 20.28 -7.74
N LEU A 37 28.32 20.16 -7.55
CA LEU A 37 27.60 20.83 -6.47
C LEU A 37 27.53 19.92 -5.26
N ASN A 38 28.51 20.01 -4.38
CA ASN A 38 28.73 19.07 -3.29
C ASN A 38 27.95 19.41 -2.00
N THR A 39 27.32 20.58 -1.91
CA THR A 39 26.61 21.00 -0.70
C THR A 39 25.12 20.77 -0.82
N ASN A 40 24.58 19.94 0.08
CA ASN A 40 23.13 19.71 0.22
C ASN A 40 22.58 20.66 1.28
N TYR A 41 21.69 21.56 0.87
CA TYR A 41 21.03 22.58 1.73
C TYR A 41 19.66 22.13 2.25
N ARG A 42 19.18 20.94 1.85
CA ARG A 42 17.84 20.43 2.16
C ARG A 42 17.82 19.57 3.42
N CYS A 43 18.68 18.55 3.43
CA CYS A 43 18.60 17.49 4.41
C CYS A 43 19.57 17.71 5.57
N SER A 44 19.21 17.20 6.73
CA SER A 44 20.13 17.15 7.88
C SER A 44 21.39 16.35 7.59
N SER A 45 22.42 16.54 8.40
CA SER A 45 23.73 15.88 8.26
C SER A 45 23.59 14.35 8.29
N GLU A 46 22.79 13.83 9.18
CA GLU A 46 22.60 12.38 9.38
C GLU A 46 21.87 11.76 8.17
N ILE A 47 20.85 12.44 7.64
CA ILE A 47 20.12 11.97 6.45
C ILE A 47 21.03 11.99 5.22
N VAL A 48 21.82 13.07 5.02
CA VAL A 48 22.78 13.13 3.92
C VAL A 48 23.82 12.02 4.02
N ALA A 49 24.39 11.84 5.20
CA ALA A 49 25.43 10.83 5.43
C ALA A 49 24.89 9.40 5.27
N GLY A 50 23.72 9.10 5.82
CA GLY A 50 23.07 7.81 5.66
C GLY A 50 22.65 7.50 4.22
N ALA A 51 22.07 8.49 3.50
CA ALA A 51 21.73 8.33 2.09
C ALA A 51 22.99 8.16 1.22
N ARG A 52 24.07 8.87 1.55
CA ARG A 52 25.35 8.72 0.88
C ARG A 52 25.93 7.32 1.08
N SER A 53 25.97 6.79 2.32
CA SER A 53 26.48 5.45 2.58
C SER A 53 25.71 4.38 1.78
N LEU A 54 24.39 4.54 1.62
CA LEU A 54 23.57 3.68 0.77
C LEU A 54 23.99 3.75 -0.70
N ILE A 55 24.05 4.95 -1.28
CA ILE A 55 24.26 5.11 -2.72
C ILE A 55 25.71 4.77 -3.15
N GLU A 56 26.67 4.78 -2.24
CA GLU A 56 28.06 4.38 -2.49
C GLU A 56 28.22 2.89 -2.82
N TYR A 57 27.22 2.05 -2.57
CA TYR A 57 27.18 0.65 -3.05
C TYR A 57 26.96 0.53 -4.57
N ASN A 58 26.47 1.58 -5.25
CA ASN A 58 26.40 1.60 -6.71
C ASN A 58 27.78 1.79 -7.32
N LYS A 59 28.09 0.97 -8.32
CA LYS A 59 29.40 0.98 -9.01
C LYS A 59 29.42 1.97 -10.17
N VAL A 60 28.28 2.11 -10.86
CA VAL A 60 28.15 2.98 -12.05
C VAL A 60 27.63 4.35 -11.63
N ARG A 61 28.57 5.22 -11.17
CA ARG A 61 28.27 6.58 -10.71
C ARG A 61 29.51 7.47 -10.69
N PHE A 62 29.31 8.79 -10.66
CA PHE A 62 30.40 9.72 -10.35
C PHE A 62 30.77 9.65 -8.86
N ALA A 63 32.07 9.69 -8.58
CA ALA A 63 32.55 9.87 -7.22
C ALA A 63 32.24 11.31 -6.75
N LYS A 64 31.29 11.45 -5.83
CA LYS A 64 30.83 12.73 -5.29
C LYS A 64 30.98 12.75 -3.77
N ASP A 65 31.52 13.85 -3.21
CA ASP A 65 31.59 14.06 -1.76
C ASP A 65 30.47 15.03 -1.34
N ILE A 66 29.22 14.54 -1.33
CA ILE A 66 28.06 15.34 -0.95
C ILE A 66 28.03 15.51 0.57
N ARG A 67 27.97 16.76 1.03
CA ARG A 67 27.92 17.12 2.45
C ARG A 67 26.70 18.00 2.73
N SER A 68 26.12 17.87 3.92
CA SER A 68 25.09 18.80 4.40
C SER A 68 25.72 20.16 4.73
N CYS A 69 24.94 21.23 4.55
CA CYS A 69 25.32 22.56 5.03
C CYS A 69 25.30 22.70 6.57
N GLY A 70 24.86 21.67 7.29
CA GLY A 70 24.85 21.64 8.77
C GLY A 70 23.77 22.46 9.46
N MET A 71 22.75 22.96 8.71
CA MET A 71 21.72 23.83 9.28
C MET A 71 20.65 23.11 10.11
N CYS A 72 20.51 21.79 9.99
CA CYS A 72 19.49 21.01 10.72
C CYS A 72 20.13 19.77 11.36
N SER A 73 19.72 19.47 12.58
CA SER A 73 19.89 18.14 13.16
C SER A 73 18.72 17.26 12.73
N GLY A 74 18.98 16.01 12.39
CA GLY A 74 17.94 15.07 12.00
C GLY A 74 18.29 13.66 12.38
N ARG A 75 17.39 12.72 12.15
CA ARG A 75 17.59 11.31 12.51
C ARG A 75 16.93 10.40 11.49
N ILE A 76 17.58 9.25 11.28
CA ILE A 76 17.01 8.14 10.53
C ILE A 76 16.53 7.11 11.54
N LYS A 77 15.21 6.95 11.66
CA LYS A 77 14.61 5.90 12.49
C LYS A 77 14.27 4.69 11.63
N VAL A 78 14.74 3.51 12.03
CA VAL A 78 14.39 2.24 11.42
C VAL A 78 13.45 1.51 12.37
N CYS A 79 12.22 1.26 11.92
CA CYS A 79 11.15 0.74 12.75
C CYS A 79 10.68 -0.62 12.24
N LYS A 80 10.81 -1.66 13.06
CA LYS A 80 10.40 -3.02 12.77
C LYS A 80 9.01 -3.27 13.34
N MET A 81 8.07 -3.74 12.52
CA MET A 81 6.66 -4.01 12.86
C MET A 81 6.35 -5.50 12.75
N ALA A 82 5.32 -5.96 13.45
CA ALA A 82 4.86 -7.36 13.36
C ALA A 82 4.29 -7.67 11.97
N ASP A 83 3.47 -6.77 11.43
CA ASP A 83 2.85 -6.93 10.11
C ASP A 83 2.48 -5.57 9.49
N ILE A 84 1.88 -5.59 8.29
CA ILE A 84 1.44 -4.37 7.57
C ILE A 84 0.34 -3.61 8.35
N GLU A 85 -0.51 -4.31 9.11
CA GLU A 85 -1.57 -3.67 9.87
C GLU A 85 -1.00 -2.86 11.03
N GLU A 86 -0.01 -3.43 11.74
CA GLU A 86 0.74 -2.74 12.79
C GLU A 86 1.59 -1.60 12.23
N GLU A 87 2.16 -1.78 11.03
CA GLU A 87 2.87 -0.72 10.32
C GLU A 87 1.96 0.48 10.02
N ALA A 88 0.74 0.24 9.56
CA ALA A 88 -0.24 1.30 9.30
C ALA A 88 -0.75 1.97 10.60
N LEU A 89 -0.88 1.20 11.69
CA LEU A 89 -1.22 1.72 13.03
C LEU A 89 -0.12 2.65 13.56
N TYR A 90 1.14 2.20 13.48
CA TYR A 90 2.30 2.97 13.88
C TYR A 90 2.38 4.29 13.10
N LEU A 91 2.24 4.23 11.76
CA LEU A 91 2.23 5.42 10.92
C LEU A 91 1.19 6.44 11.41
N SER A 92 -0.06 5.99 11.63
CA SER A 92 -1.13 6.88 12.03
C SER A 92 -0.87 7.52 13.39
N LYS A 93 -0.31 6.77 14.34
CA LYS A 93 0.08 7.29 15.66
C LYS A 93 1.18 8.34 15.54
N GLU A 94 2.28 8.01 14.87
CA GLU A 94 3.45 8.88 14.75
C GLU A 94 3.11 10.16 13.97
N VAL A 95 2.30 10.08 12.90
CA VAL A 95 1.83 11.26 12.16
C VAL A 95 1.04 12.21 13.06
N ARG A 96 0.13 11.69 13.88
CA ARG A 96 -0.63 12.53 14.82
C ARG A 96 0.25 13.16 15.89
N GLU A 97 1.26 12.44 16.39
CA GLU A 97 2.24 12.99 17.32
C GLU A 97 3.05 14.11 16.67
N LEU A 98 3.52 13.94 15.44
CA LEU A 98 4.23 14.98 14.70
C LEU A 98 3.39 16.24 14.47
N ILE A 99 2.09 16.07 14.17
CA ILE A 99 1.15 17.20 14.04
C ILE A 99 0.94 17.90 15.38
N ALA A 100 0.80 17.15 16.47
CA ALA A 100 0.68 17.70 17.82
C ALA A 100 1.95 18.45 18.25
N ASP A 101 3.14 18.01 17.81
CA ASP A 101 4.43 18.67 17.99
C ASP A 101 4.63 19.91 17.09
N GLY A 102 3.62 20.27 16.28
CA GLY A 102 3.61 21.51 15.48
C GLY A 102 4.16 21.36 14.07
N ILE A 103 4.43 20.15 13.56
CA ILE A 103 4.73 19.93 12.14
C ILE A 103 3.42 20.02 11.36
N LYS A 104 3.38 20.88 10.35
CA LYS A 104 2.18 21.02 9.52
C LYS A 104 1.95 19.74 8.71
N PRO A 105 0.68 19.28 8.53
CA PRO A 105 0.38 18.07 7.76
C PRO A 105 0.98 18.07 6.35
N GLU A 106 0.99 19.21 5.65
CA GLU A 106 1.58 19.36 4.32
C GLU A 106 3.11 19.23 4.29
N GLU A 107 3.78 19.28 5.44
CA GLU A 107 5.22 19.06 5.60
C GLU A 107 5.56 17.59 5.92
N ILE A 108 4.54 16.71 5.95
CA ILE A 108 4.69 15.27 6.18
C ILE A 108 4.39 14.52 4.88
N ALA A 109 5.26 13.57 4.54
CA ALA A 109 5.03 12.67 3.42
C ALA A 109 5.12 11.20 3.81
N VAL A 110 4.23 10.40 3.24
CA VAL A 110 4.25 8.94 3.28
C VAL A 110 4.60 8.44 1.89
N ILE A 111 5.69 7.70 1.77
CA ILE A 111 6.23 7.23 0.50
C ILE A 111 6.22 5.70 0.50
N SER A 112 5.64 5.11 -0.54
CA SER A 112 5.65 3.66 -0.76
C SER A 112 6.14 3.31 -2.16
N ARG A 113 6.42 2.02 -2.40
CA ARG A 113 6.96 1.58 -3.70
C ARG A 113 5.91 1.67 -4.81
N THR A 114 4.64 1.40 -4.51
CA THR A 114 3.54 1.37 -5.50
C THR A 114 2.29 2.07 -4.97
N ASN A 115 1.41 2.52 -5.88
CA ASN A 115 0.13 3.16 -5.55
C ASN A 115 -0.80 2.23 -4.75
N ILE A 116 -0.71 0.93 -5.00
CA ILE A 116 -1.56 -0.06 -4.34
C ILE A 116 -1.23 -0.12 -2.85
N ILE A 117 0.05 -0.12 -2.52
CA ILE A 117 0.54 -0.07 -1.13
C ILE A 117 0.18 1.27 -0.49
N SER A 118 0.29 2.38 -1.24
CA SER A 118 -0.10 3.72 -0.77
C SER A 118 -1.54 3.78 -0.27
N ASN A 119 -2.46 3.04 -0.90
CA ASN A 119 -3.88 3.04 -0.52
C ASN A 119 -4.12 2.49 0.90
N ILE A 120 -3.30 1.54 1.36
CA ILE A 120 -3.41 0.99 2.74
C ILE A 120 -3.20 2.12 3.75
N TYR A 121 -2.16 2.91 3.55
CA TYR A 121 -1.80 4.01 4.45
C TYR A 121 -2.77 5.19 4.32
N TYR A 122 -3.20 5.51 3.09
CA TYR A 122 -4.24 6.51 2.83
C TYR A 122 -5.53 6.17 3.59
N THR A 123 -6.00 4.94 3.44
CA THR A 123 -7.22 4.45 4.10
C THR A 123 -7.09 4.50 5.62
N ARG A 124 -5.93 4.11 6.16
CA ARG A 124 -5.69 4.13 7.60
C ARG A 124 -5.69 5.56 8.15
N LEU A 125 -4.92 6.47 7.57
CA LEU A 125 -4.83 7.86 8.03
C LEU A 125 -6.18 8.56 7.98
N ASN A 126 -6.92 8.44 6.87
CA ASN A 126 -8.27 8.98 6.76
C ASN A 126 -9.23 8.36 7.78
N SER A 127 -9.06 7.06 8.06
CA SER A 127 -9.83 6.35 9.08
C SER A 127 -9.67 6.97 10.45
N ASP A 128 -8.48 7.42 10.77
CA ASP A 128 -8.13 8.01 12.04
C ASP A 128 -8.29 9.54 12.07
N GLY A 129 -8.96 10.11 11.05
CA GLY A 129 -9.29 11.54 10.98
C GLY A 129 -8.16 12.43 10.50
N VAL A 130 -7.07 11.87 9.94
CA VAL A 130 -5.97 12.64 9.34
C VAL A 130 -6.28 12.89 7.87
N ALA A 131 -6.42 14.15 7.50
CA ALA A 131 -6.63 14.53 6.10
C ALA A 131 -5.39 14.15 5.26
N CYS A 132 -5.62 13.48 4.13
CA CYS A 132 -4.57 13.01 3.23
C CYS A 132 -4.84 13.39 1.79
N ARG A 133 -3.77 13.64 1.02
CA ARG A 133 -3.85 13.82 -0.44
C ARG A 133 -2.92 12.84 -1.17
N THR A 134 -3.34 12.40 -2.33
CA THR A 134 -2.54 11.58 -3.24
C THR A 134 -2.68 12.08 -4.68
N LEU A 135 -1.62 11.90 -5.48
CA LEU A 135 -1.63 12.28 -6.91
C LEU A 135 -2.37 11.27 -7.79
N THR A 136 -2.62 10.08 -7.29
CA THR A 136 -3.30 9.02 -8.04
C THR A 136 -4.73 8.88 -7.58
N ALA A 137 -5.64 8.65 -8.53
CA ALA A 137 -7.01 8.33 -8.20
C ALA A 137 -7.05 7.17 -7.20
N VAL A 138 -7.65 7.39 -6.04
CA VAL A 138 -7.90 6.34 -5.06
C VAL A 138 -8.82 5.33 -5.72
N HIS A 139 -8.34 4.10 -5.89
CA HIS A 139 -9.19 3.03 -6.37
C HIS A 139 -10.31 2.82 -5.36
N ASN A 140 -11.56 2.96 -5.81
CA ASN A 140 -12.69 2.70 -4.93
C ASN A 140 -12.73 1.22 -4.57
N ILE A 141 -12.34 0.91 -3.32
CA ILE A 141 -12.33 -0.45 -2.81
C ILE A 141 -13.73 -1.06 -2.76
N TYR A 142 -14.78 -0.21 -2.63
CA TYR A 142 -16.16 -0.65 -2.48
C TYR A 142 -16.71 -1.31 -3.76
N ASP A 143 -16.17 -0.96 -4.94
CA ASP A 143 -16.52 -1.58 -6.23
C ASP A 143 -15.70 -2.86 -6.49
N SER A 144 -14.72 -3.17 -5.64
CA SER A 144 -13.91 -4.37 -5.81
C SER A 144 -14.73 -5.63 -5.62
N TRP A 145 -14.46 -6.65 -6.44
CA TRP A 145 -15.13 -7.95 -6.32
C TRP A 145 -14.92 -8.59 -4.94
N LEU A 146 -13.79 -8.32 -4.27
CA LEU A 146 -13.47 -8.79 -2.91
C LEU A 146 -14.44 -8.18 -1.89
N MET A 147 -14.60 -6.85 -1.91
CA MET A 147 -15.52 -6.15 -1.01
C MET A 147 -16.96 -6.63 -1.22
N GLN A 148 -17.38 -6.73 -2.48
CA GLN A 148 -18.72 -7.17 -2.81
C GLN A 148 -19.01 -8.62 -2.39
N ASP A 149 -18.03 -9.52 -2.49
CA ASP A 149 -18.18 -10.90 -2.03
C ASP A 149 -18.27 -10.96 -0.49
N ILE A 150 -17.41 -10.23 0.23
CA ILE A 150 -17.42 -10.14 1.69
C ILE A 150 -18.74 -9.52 2.18
N ALA A 151 -19.21 -8.44 1.52
CA ALA A 151 -20.49 -7.83 1.84
C ALA A 151 -21.67 -8.79 1.61
N ALA A 152 -21.63 -9.62 0.56
CA ALA A 152 -22.66 -10.63 0.31
C ALA A 152 -22.75 -11.68 1.43
N TYR A 153 -21.61 -12.16 1.94
CA TYR A 153 -21.58 -13.01 3.13
C TYR A 153 -22.23 -12.34 4.35
N MET A 154 -21.88 -11.10 4.59
CA MET A 154 -22.41 -10.33 5.70
C MET A 154 -23.90 -10.03 5.54
N ARG A 155 -24.37 -9.70 4.33
CA ARG A 155 -25.81 -9.48 4.07
C ARG A 155 -26.63 -10.72 4.35
N LEU A 156 -26.19 -11.89 3.89
CA LEU A 156 -26.86 -13.15 4.23
C LEU A 156 -26.86 -13.41 5.74
N SER A 157 -25.79 -13.09 6.47
CA SER A 157 -25.74 -13.26 7.93
C SER A 157 -26.72 -12.35 8.67
N GLN A 158 -27.09 -11.21 8.08
CA GLN A 158 -28.07 -10.27 8.63
C GLN A 158 -29.51 -10.56 8.16
N GLY A 159 -29.75 -11.71 7.54
CA GLY A 159 -31.07 -12.17 7.11
C GLY A 159 -31.52 -11.61 5.76
N MET A 160 -30.64 -10.94 5.01
CA MET A 160 -30.91 -10.47 3.64
C MET A 160 -30.77 -11.64 2.65
N TYR A 161 -31.71 -12.58 2.68
CA TYR A 161 -31.71 -13.80 1.87
C TYR A 161 -32.19 -13.54 0.43
N ASP A 162 -31.54 -12.64 -0.30
CA ASP A 162 -31.80 -12.44 -1.71
C ASP A 162 -30.98 -13.37 -2.59
N LYS A 163 -31.47 -13.59 -3.80
CA LYS A 163 -30.84 -14.47 -4.79
C LYS A 163 -29.48 -13.97 -5.23
N GLU A 164 -29.30 -12.67 -5.36
CA GLU A 164 -28.07 -12.08 -5.89
C GLU A 164 -26.90 -12.34 -4.95
N ASN A 165 -27.05 -12.03 -3.64
CA ASN A 165 -26.04 -12.31 -2.64
C ASN A 165 -25.74 -13.81 -2.53
N ALA A 166 -26.78 -14.65 -2.55
CA ALA A 166 -26.59 -16.11 -2.49
C ALA A 166 -25.81 -16.65 -3.70
N VAL A 167 -26.18 -16.28 -4.94
CA VAL A 167 -25.50 -16.69 -6.16
C VAL A 167 -24.05 -16.22 -6.19
N ARG A 168 -23.79 -15.04 -5.62
CA ARG A 168 -22.45 -14.46 -5.56
C ARG A 168 -21.47 -15.32 -4.78
N ILE A 169 -21.90 -15.90 -3.64
CA ILE A 169 -21.00 -16.59 -2.71
C ILE A 169 -21.19 -18.09 -2.62
N ILE A 170 -22.22 -18.66 -3.23
CA ILE A 170 -22.60 -20.08 -3.07
C ILE A 170 -21.44 -21.05 -3.39
N ASN A 171 -20.58 -20.70 -4.34
CA ASN A 171 -19.40 -21.45 -4.75
C ASN A 171 -18.09 -20.65 -4.53
N LYS A 172 -18.01 -19.92 -3.43
CA LYS A 172 -16.79 -19.19 -3.03
C LYS A 172 -16.53 -19.39 -1.52
N PRO A 173 -15.81 -20.43 -1.07
CA PRO A 173 -15.04 -21.42 -1.86
C PRO A 173 -15.90 -22.39 -2.67
N SER A 174 -15.24 -23.18 -3.53
CA SER A 174 -15.89 -24.11 -4.44
C SER A 174 -16.71 -25.17 -3.68
N ARG A 175 -18.03 -25.19 -3.90
CA ARG A 175 -18.97 -26.12 -3.23
C ARG A 175 -19.77 -26.98 -4.21
N TYR A 176 -19.57 -26.76 -5.53
CA TYR A 176 -20.26 -27.49 -6.61
C TYR A 176 -21.79 -27.41 -6.60
N ILE A 177 -22.34 -26.37 -5.97
CA ILE A 177 -23.78 -26.12 -5.90
C ILE A 177 -24.27 -25.48 -7.22
N LYS A 178 -25.30 -26.04 -7.83
CA LYS A 178 -25.87 -25.49 -9.09
C LYS A 178 -26.59 -24.16 -8.83
N ARG A 179 -26.11 -23.08 -9.44
CA ARG A 179 -26.69 -21.73 -9.29
C ARG A 179 -28.16 -21.63 -9.72
N ALA A 180 -28.57 -22.48 -10.67
CA ALA A 180 -29.97 -22.56 -11.14
C ALA A 180 -30.97 -22.95 -10.04
N LEU A 181 -30.52 -23.62 -8.96
CA LEU A 181 -31.36 -24.04 -7.85
C LEU A 181 -31.58 -22.94 -6.80
N ILE A 182 -30.94 -21.79 -6.94
CA ILE A 182 -31.09 -20.68 -6.00
C ILE A 182 -32.38 -19.92 -6.29
N THR A 183 -33.26 -19.90 -5.31
CA THR A 183 -34.58 -19.24 -5.37
C THR A 183 -34.53 -17.79 -4.91
N GLN A 184 -35.61 -17.04 -5.13
CA GLN A 184 -35.88 -15.72 -4.56
C GLN A 184 -37.16 -15.82 -3.71
N PRO A 185 -37.12 -15.62 -2.39
CA PRO A 185 -35.88 -15.45 -1.56
C PRO A 185 -35.05 -16.74 -1.51
N PHE A 186 -33.76 -16.58 -1.17
CA PHE A 186 -32.85 -17.71 -0.97
C PHE A 186 -33.29 -18.53 0.26
N ASN A 187 -33.30 -19.87 0.12
CA ASN A 187 -33.75 -20.76 1.18
C ASN A 187 -32.88 -22.02 1.25
N PHE A 188 -32.24 -22.24 2.38
CA PHE A 188 -31.40 -23.42 2.63
C PHE A 188 -32.20 -24.73 2.65
N GLU A 189 -33.47 -24.74 3.15
CA GLU A 189 -34.29 -25.93 3.13
C GLU A 189 -34.66 -26.37 1.72
N HIS A 190 -35.04 -25.40 0.87
CA HIS A 190 -35.27 -25.68 -0.54
C HIS A 190 -34.03 -26.28 -1.19
N LEU A 191 -32.87 -25.71 -0.91
CA LEU A 191 -31.62 -26.19 -1.48
C LEU A 191 -31.30 -27.62 -1.03
N ARG A 192 -31.49 -27.97 0.26
CA ARG A 192 -31.35 -29.35 0.76
C ARG A 192 -32.28 -30.34 0.05
N LYS A 193 -33.53 -29.95 -0.15
CA LYS A 193 -34.51 -30.80 -0.86
C LYS A 193 -34.08 -31.07 -2.32
N CYS A 194 -33.45 -30.11 -2.98
CA CYS A 194 -32.93 -30.30 -4.34
C CYS A 194 -31.78 -31.31 -4.42
N TYR A 195 -31.08 -31.59 -3.31
CA TYR A 195 -29.99 -32.54 -3.20
C TYR A 195 -30.32 -33.69 -2.29
N ASP A 196 -31.62 -34.04 -2.14
CA ASP A 196 -32.05 -35.19 -1.36
C ASP A 196 -31.39 -36.47 -1.88
N GLY A 197 -30.79 -37.24 -0.96
CA GLY A 197 -29.99 -38.42 -1.27
C GLY A 197 -28.48 -38.17 -1.50
N ASP A 198 -28.02 -36.91 -1.55
CA ASP A 198 -26.60 -36.56 -1.63
C ASP A 198 -26.11 -36.04 -0.25
N GLU A 199 -25.71 -36.93 0.62
CA GLU A 199 -25.25 -36.61 1.98
C GLU A 199 -24.06 -35.66 1.98
N GLY A 200 -23.18 -35.74 0.97
CA GLY A 200 -22.01 -34.90 0.84
C GLY A 200 -22.40 -33.43 0.60
N LEU A 201 -23.29 -33.16 -0.36
CA LEU A 201 -23.78 -31.83 -0.64
C LEU A 201 -24.69 -31.30 0.47
N ILE A 202 -25.50 -32.15 1.10
CA ILE A 202 -26.31 -31.76 2.26
C ILE A 202 -25.43 -31.27 3.41
N LYS A 203 -24.33 -31.99 3.70
CA LYS A 203 -23.33 -31.54 4.70
C LYS A 203 -22.74 -30.18 4.36
N ILE A 204 -22.29 -29.99 3.13
CA ILE A 204 -21.74 -28.70 2.65
C ILE A 204 -22.73 -27.55 2.82
N ILE A 205 -24.03 -27.78 2.52
CA ILE A 205 -25.11 -26.79 2.68
C ILE A 205 -25.32 -26.48 4.17
N ASN A 206 -25.27 -27.48 5.04
CA ASN A 206 -25.40 -27.29 6.49
C ASN A 206 -24.21 -26.53 7.08
N ASP A 207 -23.00 -26.84 6.66
CA ASP A 207 -21.78 -26.13 7.07
C ASP A 207 -21.86 -24.64 6.62
N MET A 208 -22.28 -24.39 5.39
CA MET A 208 -22.49 -23.01 4.91
C MET A 208 -23.55 -22.27 5.73
N GLN A 209 -24.68 -22.92 6.06
CA GLN A 209 -25.72 -22.28 6.88
C GLN A 209 -25.20 -21.98 8.30
N PHE A 210 -24.40 -22.88 8.87
CA PHE A 210 -23.74 -22.68 10.16
C PHE A 210 -22.80 -21.48 10.10
N ASP A 211 -21.94 -21.39 9.08
CA ASP A 211 -20.99 -20.28 8.89
C ASP A 211 -21.72 -18.93 8.79
N ILE A 212 -22.79 -18.85 7.98
CA ILE A 212 -23.60 -17.64 7.84
C ILE A 212 -24.21 -17.24 9.20
N LYS A 213 -24.67 -18.20 9.99
CA LYS A 213 -25.21 -17.93 11.33
C LYS A 213 -24.11 -17.45 12.28
N MET A 214 -22.92 -18.03 12.22
CA MET A 214 -21.79 -17.60 13.06
C MET A 214 -21.38 -16.15 12.78
N LEU A 215 -21.35 -15.75 11.52
CA LEU A 215 -21.03 -14.37 11.13
C LEU A 215 -21.94 -13.32 11.76
N SER A 216 -23.24 -13.65 12.01
CA SER A 216 -24.21 -12.68 12.55
C SER A 216 -23.86 -12.16 13.95
N HIS A 217 -23.03 -12.87 14.68
CA HIS A 217 -22.60 -12.54 16.06
C HIS A 217 -21.19 -11.91 16.14
N MET A 218 -20.56 -11.67 15.01
CA MET A 218 -19.19 -11.16 14.95
C MET A 218 -19.16 -9.67 14.69
N SER A 219 -18.08 -8.98 15.16
CA SER A 219 -17.76 -7.66 14.66
C SER A 219 -17.34 -7.72 13.19
N PRO A 220 -17.42 -6.62 12.42
CA PRO A 220 -17.02 -6.63 11.01
C PRO A 220 -15.60 -7.15 10.78
N TYR A 221 -14.64 -6.77 11.62
CA TYR A 221 -13.25 -7.25 11.51
C TYR A 221 -13.13 -8.75 11.77
N ALA A 222 -13.80 -9.26 12.81
CA ALA A 222 -13.83 -10.70 13.10
C ALA A 222 -14.50 -11.48 11.96
N ALA A 223 -15.60 -10.95 11.42
CA ALA A 223 -16.33 -11.55 10.30
C ALA A 223 -15.47 -11.62 9.03
N VAL A 224 -14.72 -10.55 8.68
CA VAL A 224 -13.77 -10.59 7.55
C VAL A 224 -12.74 -11.69 7.73
N ASN A 225 -12.12 -11.80 8.92
CA ASN A 225 -11.12 -12.84 9.17
C ASN A 225 -11.74 -14.24 9.15
N TYR A 226 -12.95 -14.41 9.66
CA TYR A 226 -13.66 -15.70 9.62
C TYR A 226 -14.03 -16.10 8.18
N ILE A 227 -14.50 -15.15 7.35
CA ILE A 227 -14.76 -15.39 5.92
C ILE A 227 -13.48 -15.87 5.23
N LEU A 228 -12.36 -15.18 5.45
CA LEU A 228 -11.10 -15.52 4.80
C LEU A 228 -10.57 -16.88 5.24
N LYS A 229 -10.44 -17.11 6.54
CA LYS A 229 -9.75 -18.28 7.11
C LYS A 229 -10.69 -19.40 7.56
N GLY A 230 -11.80 -19.06 8.23
CA GLY A 230 -12.76 -20.04 8.76
C GLY A 230 -13.59 -20.69 7.66
N ILE A 231 -14.12 -19.89 6.74
CA ILE A 231 -14.90 -20.38 5.58
C ILE A 231 -14.00 -20.90 4.45
N GLY A 232 -12.72 -20.45 4.40
CA GLY A 232 -11.77 -20.84 3.34
C GLY A 232 -11.87 -19.98 2.08
N TYR A 233 -12.38 -18.75 2.20
CA TYR A 233 -12.46 -17.83 1.06
C TYR A 233 -11.07 -17.39 0.55
N GLU A 234 -10.06 -17.37 1.42
CA GLU A 234 -8.68 -17.06 1.04
C GLU A 234 -8.09 -18.08 0.05
N ASP A 235 -8.42 -19.38 0.21
CA ASP A 235 -7.99 -20.41 -0.74
C ASP A 235 -8.62 -20.19 -2.10
N TYR A 236 -9.92 -19.85 -2.16
CA TYR A 236 -10.60 -19.47 -3.39
C TYR A 236 -9.94 -18.25 -4.07
N ILE A 237 -9.55 -17.23 -3.29
CA ILE A 237 -8.84 -16.05 -3.81
C ILE A 237 -7.51 -16.49 -4.45
N ASN A 238 -6.75 -17.36 -3.80
CA ASN A 238 -5.48 -17.86 -4.33
C ASN A 238 -5.67 -18.64 -5.65
N GLU A 239 -6.71 -19.46 -5.75
CA GLU A 239 -7.09 -20.14 -7.00
C GLU A 239 -7.44 -19.12 -8.11
N GLU A 240 -8.21 -18.07 -7.78
CA GLU A 240 -8.57 -17.01 -8.73
C GLU A 240 -7.36 -16.20 -9.21
N ILE A 241 -6.40 -15.91 -8.32
CA ILE A 241 -5.14 -15.25 -8.66
C ILE A 241 -4.40 -16.04 -9.75
N ILE A 242 -4.28 -17.36 -9.56
CA ILE A 242 -3.60 -18.24 -10.50
C ILE A 242 -4.41 -18.34 -11.81
N ARG A 243 -5.71 -18.61 -11.70
CA ARG A 243 -6.60 -18.82 -12.85
C ARG A 243 -6.70 -17.61 -13.78
N LYS A 244 -6.81 -16.41 -13.18
CA LYS A 244 -6.97 -15.14 -13.91
C LYS A 244 -5.66 -14.38 -14.11
N ARG A 245 -4.53 -14.93 -13.66
CA ARG A 245 -3.21 -14.29 -13.70
C ARG A 245 -3.22 -12.88 -13.08
N LEU A 246 -3.93 -12.74 -11.95
CA LEU A 246 -4.00 -11.46 -11.24
C LEU A 246 -2.68 -11.17 -10.53
N ASN A 247 -2.43 -9.89 -10.26
CA ASN A 247 -1.30 -9.49 -9.42
C ASN A 247 -1.63 -9.85 -7.96
N LYS A 248 -0.89 -10.80 -7.37
CA LYS A 248 -1.08 -11.27 -6.00
C LYS A 248 -0.98 -10.13 -4.98
N GLU A 249 0.02 -9.26 -5.14
CA GLU A 249 0.23 -8.11 -4.25
C GLU A 249 -0.95 -7.16 -4.25
N GLU A 250 -1.52 -6.88 -5.43
CA GLU A 250 -2.69 -6.02 -5.56
C GLU A 250 -3.92 -6.59 -4.85
N VAL A 251 -4.16 -7.89 -5.01
CA VAL A 251 -5.31 -8.56 -4.39
C VAL A 251 -5.18 -8.54 -2.86
N TYR A 252 -3.99 -8.85 -2.32
CA TYR A 252 -3.77 -8.85 -0.88
C TYR A 252 -3.72 -7.45 -0.27
N ALA A 253 -3.25 -6.45 -1.01
CA ALA A 253 -3.34 -5.05 -0.58
C ALA A 253 -4.80 -4.62 -0.40
N LYS A 254 -5.69 -4.98 -1.35
CA LYS A 254 -7.14 -4.73 -1.22
C LYS A 254 -7.75 -5.45 -0.02
N LEU A 255 -7.32 -6.70 0.27
CA LEU A 255 -7.79 -7.43 1.46
C LEU A 255 -7.36 -6.72 2.75
N THR A 256 -6.13 -6.23 2.82
CA THR A 256 -5.62 -5.46 3.96
C THR A 256 -6.39 -4.16 4.14
N GLU A 257 -6.71 -3.47 3.05
CA GLU A 257 -7.54 -2.27 3.07
C GLU A 257 -8.95 -2.58 3.61
N ILE A 258 -9.59 -3.67 3.16
CA ILE A 258 -10.90 -4.13 3.65
C ILE A 258 -10.85 -4.42 5.15
N LYS A 259 -9.82 -5.11 5.62
CA LYS A 259 -9.62 -5.38 7.06
C LYS A 259 -9.46 -4.09 7.86
N THR A 260 -8.67 -3.14 7.36
CA THR A 260 -8.46 -1.84 8.00
C THR A 260 -9.76 -1.06 8.12
N LEU A 261 -10.56 -1.01 7.05
CA LEU A 261 -11.87 -0.37 7.03
C LEU A 261 -12.85 -1.03 8.02
N SER A 262 -12.85 -2.37 8.08
CA SER A 262 -13.77 -3.11 8.95
C SER A 262 -13.55 -2.86 10.44
N ARG A 263 -12.34 -2.48 10.86
CA ARG A 263 -12.02 -2.17 12.28
C ARG A 263 -12.76 -0.95 12.82
N LYS A 264 -13.23 -0.03 11.94
CA LYS A 264 -13.96 1.18 12.34
C LYS A 264 -15.34 0.91 12.90
N TYR A 265 -15.90 -0.23 12.57
CA TYR A 265 -17.31 -0.53 12.83
C TYR A 265 -17.43 -1.65 13.86
N MET A 266 -18.31 -1.44 14.83
CA MET A 266 -18.62 -2.46 15.84
C MET A 266 -19.73 -3.40 15.38
N ASP A 267 -20.54 -2.97 14.40
CA ASP A 267 -21.74 -3.68 13.92
C ASP A 267 -21.69 -3.84 12.38
N ILE A 268 -21.96 -5.07 11.92
CA ILE A 268 -22.02 -5.42 10.51
C ILE A 268 -23.07 -4.57 9.75
N LYS A 269 -24.23 -4.26 10.36
CA LYS A 269 -25.28 -3.47 9.71
C LYS A 269 -24.83 -2.04 9.42
N GLN A 270 -24.11 -1.41 10.38
CA GLN A 270 -23.54 -0.09 10.17
C GLN A 270 -22.52 -0.09 9.03
N TRP A 271 -21.66 -1.13 8.98
CA TRP A 271 -20.67 -1.20 7.92
C TRP A 271 -21.30 -1.46 6.55
N LEU A 272 -22.28 -2.34 6.46
CA LEU A 272 -23.02 -2.59 5.22
C LEU A 272 -23.69 -1.32 4.70
N LYS A 273 -24.36 -0.55 5.58
CA LYS A 273 -24.96 0.73 5.21
C LYS A 273 -23.91 1.69 4.62
N TYR A 274 -22.75 1.77 5.24
CA TYR A 274 -21.66 2.62 4.74
C TYR A 274 -21.14 2.13 3.37
N ILE A 275 -20.98 0.81 3.18
CA ILE A 275 -20.59 0.24 1.88
C ILE A 275 -21.59 0.63 0.78
N ASP A 276 -22.88 0.53 1.07
CA ASP A 276 -23.94 0.88 0.12
C ASP A 276 -23.92 2.39 -0.22
N GLU A 277 -23.77 3.26 0.78
CA GLU A 277 -23.62 4.71 0.59
C GLU A 277 -22.39 5.09 -0.26
N GLN A 278 -21.28 4.40 -0.11
CA GLN A 278 -20.06 4.66 -0.90
C GLN A 278 -20.22 4.16 -2.35
N ALA A 279 -20.87 3.03 -2.56
CA ALA A 279 -21.15 2.50 -3.90
C ALA A 279 -22.07 3.46 -4.68
N GLU A 280 -23.13 4.01 -4.04
CA GLU A 280 -24.01 4.99 -4.65
C GLU A 280 -23.31 6.30 -5.03
N LYS A 281 -22.43 6.82 -4.16
CA LYS A 281 -21.62 8.03 -4.46
C LYS A 281 -20.77 7.84 -5.69
N THR A 282 -20.08 6.70 -5.79
CA THR A 282 -19.23 6.39 -6.93
C THR A 282 -20.01 6.29 -8.23
N GLU A 283 -21.20 5.70 -8.20
CA GLU A 283 -22.07 5.68 -9.38
C GLU A 283 -22.50 7.09 -9.82
N GLN A 284 -22.78 7.99 -8.87
CA GLN A 284 -23.15 9.37 -9.16
C GLN A 284 -21.97 10.17 -9.74
N GLU A 285 -20.76 10.02 -9.18
CA GLU A 285 -19.54 10.62 -9.69
C GLU A 285 -19.20 10.13 -11.10
N ASN A 286 -19.25 8.83 -11.35
CA ASN A 286 -19.05 8.23 -12.67
C ASN A 286 -20.10 8.68 -13.71
N LYS A 287 -21.32 9.02 -13.28
CA LYS A 287 -22.38 9.56 -14.17
C LYS A 287 -22.17 11.05 -14.45
N SER A 288 -21.62 11.82 -13.50
CA SER A 288 -21.31 13.25 -13.67
C SER A 288 -20.09 13.45 -14.57
N ASP A 289 -19.03 12.66 -14.40
CA ASP A 289 -17.82 12.72 -15.23
C ASP A 289 -18.06 12.35 -16.69
N LYS A 290 -19.03 11.46 -16.97
CA LYS A 290 -19.45 11.15 -18.35
C LYS A 290 -20.25 12.29 -19.02
N ARG A 291 -20.79 13.22 -18.24
CA ARG A 291 -21.54 14.39 -18.76
C ARG A 291 -20.69 15.63 -18.93
N GLN A 292 -19.55 15.72 -18.27
CA GLN A 292 -18.56 16.79 -18.41
C GLN A 292 -17.29 16.22 -19.04
N GLY A 293 -17.22 16.29 -20.38
CA GLY A 293 -16.05 15.91 -21.13
C GLY A 293 -14.83 16.75 -20.70
N ASN A 294 -13.74 16.10 -20.33
CA ASN A 294 -12.37 16.61 -20.23
C ASN A 294 -12.18 18.06 -19.74
N GLN A 295 -12.13 18.23 -18.41
CA GLN A 295 -11.25 19.22 -17.79
C GLN A 295 -10.87 18.76 -16.39
N LYS A 296 -9.83 17.92 -16.29
CA LYS A 296 -9.08 17.75 -15.03
C LYS A 296 -8.12 18.93 -14.91
N ASN A 297 -8.59 20.04 -14.40
CA ASN A 297 -7.74 21.03 -13.76
C ASN A 297 -7.64 20.64 -12.28
N SER A 298 -6.46 20.16 -11.92
CA SER A 298 -6.05 19.94 -10.54
C SER A 298 -6.18 21.25 -9.77
N ASP A 299 -7.14 21.33 -8.86
CA ASP A 299 -7.27 22.42 -7.92
C ASP A 299 -6.13 22.37 -6.91
N GLU A 300 -5.07 23.12 -7.18
CA GLU A 300 -3.95 23.40 -6.27
C GLU A 300 -4.36 24.21 -5.02
N LYS A 301 -5.63 24.59 -4.89
CA LYS A 301 -6.08 25.51 -3.84
C LYS A 301 -6.55 24.88 -2.53
N ASP A 302 -6.82 23.56 -2.47
CA ASP A 302 -7.33 22.91 -1.24
C ASP A 302 -6.25 22.08 -0.49
N SER A 303 -4.98 22.34 -0.70
CA SER A 303 -3.89 21.52 -0.16
C SER A 303 -3.34 21.92 1.21
N ALA A 304 -3.86 22.96 1.82
CA ALA A 304 -3.45 23.37 3.16
C ALA A 304 -4.03 22.40 4.21
N GLY A 305 -3.14 21.72 4.97
CA GLY A 305 -3.52 20.90 6.11
C GLY A 305 -3.70 19.39 5.82
N ALA A 306 -3.20 18.86 4.70
CA ALA A 306 -3.25 17.43 4.40
C ALA A 306 -1.88 16.77 4.31
N VAL A 307 -1.76 15.55 4.83
CA VAL A 307 -0.56 14.69 4.71
C VAL A 307 -0.43 14.19 3.27
N ASN A 308 0.79 14.19 2.76
CA ASN A 308 1.07 13.83 1.37
C ASN A 308 1.37 12.33 1.24
N ILE A 309 0.74 11.68 0.27
CA ILE A 309 1.00 10.26 -0.02
C ILE A 309 1.50 10.12 -1.45
N TYR A 310 2.71 9.56 -1.60
CA TYR A 310 3.40 9.43 -2.87
C TYR A 310 3.98 8.04 -3.07
N THR A 311 4.22 7.71 -4.34
CA THR A 311 5.15 6.62 -4.66
C THR A 311 6.57 7.16 -4.72
N MET A 312 7.57 6.27 -4.59
CA MET A 312 8.99 6.63 -4.70
C MET A 312 9.32 7.38 -6.00
N HIS A 313 8.66 7.04 -7.12
CA HIS A 313 8.87 7.73 -8.38
C HIS A 313 8.24 9.13 -8.41
N SER A 314 7.06 9.27 -7.82
CA SER A 314 6.31 10.53 -7.86
C SER A 314 6.80 11.58 -6.85
N CYS A 315 7.60 11.17 -5.86
CA CYS A 315 8.16 12.09 -4.87
C CYS A 315 9.41 12.86 -5.35
N LYS A 316 9.95 12.51 -6.53
CA LYS A 316 11.13 13.21 -7.08
C LYS A 316 10.85 14.69 -7.28
N GLY A 317 11.77 15.54 -6.80
CA GLY A 317 11.64 17.00 -6.87
C GLY A 317 10.92 17.64 -5.68
N LEU A 318 10.23 16.85 -4.86
CA LEU A 318 9.55 17.33 -3.65
C LEU A 318 10.48 17.30 -2.43
N GLU A 319 10.02 17.94 -1.33
CA GLU A 319 10.76 17.95 -0.06
C GLU A 319 9.84 18.23 1.13
N PHE A 320 10.05 17.51 2.25
CA PHE A 320 9.18 17.53 3.42
C PHE A 320 10.02 17.55 4.70
N LYS A 321 9.47 18.05 5.81
CA LYS A 321 10.15 18.01 7.12
C LYS A 321 10.27 16.57 7.63
N ALA A 322 9.18 15.80 7.52
CA ALA A 322 9.14 14.41 7.93
C ALA A 322 8.73 13.51 6.76
N VAL A 323 9.46 12.42 6.56
CA VAL A 323 9.21 11.43 5.52
C VAL A 323 9.15 10.03 6.15
N PHE A 324 8.08 9.32 5.84
CA PHE A 324 7.92 7.90 6.14
C PHE A 324 8.09 7.11 4.84
N ILE A 325 9.10 6.24 4.78
CA ILE A 325 9.23 5.24 3.71
C ILE A 325 8.70 3.93 4.29
N MET A 326 7.62 3.44 3.70
CA MET A 326 6.86 2.32 4.21
C MET A 326 7.17 1.04 3.45
N ASP A 327 6.97 -0.10 4.13
CA ASP A 327 7.10 -1.43 3.54
C ASP A 327 8.53 -1.67 2.99
N VAL A 328 9.56 -1.24 3.76
CA VAL A 328 10.97 -1.32 3.39
C VAL A 328 11.49 -2.74 3.64
N CYS A 329 10.99 -3.69 2.86
CA CYS A 329 11.33 -5.12 2.96
C CYS A 329 11.74 -5.71 1.60
N GLU A 330 12.47 -6.83 1.66
CA GLU A 330 12.87 -7.58 0.46
C GLU A 330 11.67 -7.96 -0.40
N GLY A 331 11.83 -7.84 -1.72
CA GLY A 331 10.79 -8.09 -2.70
C GLY A 331 9.88 -6.90 -2.99
N ILE A 332 9.89 -5.87 -2.14
CA ILE A 332 9.18 -4.60 -2.34
C ILE A 332 10.19 -3.48 -2.59
N ILE A 333 11.19 -3.33 -1.74
CA ILE A 333 12.31 -2.40 -1.86
C ILE A 333 13.59 -3.17 -1.49
N PRO A 334 14.41 -3.64 -2.45
CA PRO A 334 14.21 -3.58 -3.91
C PRO A 334 13.02 -4.42 -4.39
N TYR A 335 12.46 -4.02 -5.54
CA TYR A 335 11.34 -4.75 -6.15
C TYR A 335 11.78 -6.13 -6.62
N ASN A 336 10.93 -7.15 -6.43
CA ASN A 336 11.25 -8.56 -6.68
C ASN A 336 11.63 -8.89 -8.13
N LYS A 337 11.32 -8.01 -9.10
CA LYS A 337 11.71 -8.17 -10.50
C LYS A 337 13.11 -7.61 -10.79
N ALA A 338 13.68 -6.82 -9.89
CA ALA A 338 15.04 -6.32 -10.00
C ALA A 338 16.02 -7.44 -9.60
N VAL A 339 16.55 -8.18 -10.58
CA VAL A 339 17.42 -9.34 -10.37
C VAL A 339 18.86 -9.04 -10.80
N LEU A 340 19.03 -8.22 -11.83
CA LEU A 340 20.35 -7.85 -12.35
C LEU A 340 21.00 -6.74 -11.50
N ASP A 341 22.31 -6.69 -11.45
CA ASP A 341 23.06 -5.68 -10.67
C ASP A 341 22.63 -4.24 -11.03
N ASN A 342 22.49 -3.94 -12.31
CA ASN A 342 22.04 -2.63 -12.77
C ASN A 342 20.61 -2.28 -12.36
N GLU A 343 19.72 -3.28 -12.25
CA GLU A 343 18.34 -3.10 -11.78
C GLU A 343 18.32 -2.85 -10.27
N ILE A 344 19.13 -3.56 -9.49
CA ILE A 344 19.33 -3.32 -8.06
C ILE A 344 19.92 -1.92 -7.83
N GLU A 345 20.87 -1.48 -8.66
CA GLU A 345 21.41 -0.12 -8.59
C GLU A 345 20.36 0.95 -8.88
N GLU A 346 19.42 0.69 -9.80
CA GLU A 346 18.29 1.60 -10.04
C GLU A 346 17.33 1.67 -8.84
N GLU A 347 16.97 0.53 -8.26
CA GLU A 347 16.15 0.48 -7.03
C GLU A 347 16.87 1.19 -5.86
N ARG A 348 18.22 1.09 -5.77
CA ARG A 348 18.98 1.82 -4.77
C ARG A 348 18.98 3.33 -5.01
N ARG A 349 19.04 3.79 -6.26
CA ARG A 349 18.82 5.21 -6.61
C ARG A 349 17.43 5.67 -6.23
N LEU A 350 16.43 4.81 -6.44
CA LEU A 350 15.05 5.11 -6.06
C LEU A 350 14.90 5.28 -4.53
N MET A 351 15.52 4.40 -3.75
CA MET A 351 15.56 4.53 -2.28
C MET A 351 16.33 5.78 -1.85
N TYR A 352 17.48 6.07 -2.45
CA TYR A 352 18.26 7.29 -2.22
C TYR A 352 17.44 8.56 -2.49
N VAL A 353 16.71 8.60 -3.61
CA VAL A 353 15.83 9.72 -3.94
C VAL A 353 14.75 9.89 -2.88
N ALA A 354 14.10 8.82 -2.45
CA ALA A 354 13.07 8.87 -1.41
C ALA A 354 13.62 9.36 -0.06
N MET A 355 14.79 8.85 0.37
CA MET A 355 15.44 9.29 1.62
C MET A 355 15.76 10.80 1.57
N THR A 356 16.29 11.29 0.45
CA THR A 356 16.67 12.69 0.28
C THR A 356 15.48 13.65 0.11
N ARG A 357 14.25 13.17 0.24
CA ARG A 357 13.06 14.03 0.35
C ARG A 357 12.86 14.57 1.76
N ALA A 358 13.47 13.92 2.76
CA ALA A 358 13.37 14.33 4.16
C ALA A 358 14.35 15.46 4.48
N LYS A 359 13.86 16.49 5.17
CA LYS A 359 14.67 17.59 5.71
C LYS A 359 15.23 17.26 7.08
N GLU A 360 14.36 16.81 8.01
CA GLU A 360 14.66 16.69 9.42
C GLU A 360 14.45 15.28 9.97
N LYS A 361 13.36 14.62 9.59
CA LYS A 361 12.98 13.31 10.14
C LYS A 361 12.73 12.30 9.02
N LEU A 362 13.44 11.17 9.08
CA LEU A 362 13.27 10.07 8.14
C LEU A 362 12.95 8.80 8.91
N TYR A 363 11.85 8.15 8.53
CA TYR A 363 11.38 6.89 9.08
C TYR A 363 11.45 5.82 7.98
N LEU A 364 12.17 4.72 8.24
CA LEU A 364 12.21 3.53 7.41
C LEU A 364 11.44 2.45 8.15
N VAL A 365 10.25 2.12 7.69
CA VAL A 365 9.36 1.19 8.40
C VAL A 365 9.23 -0.10 7.60
N TYR A 366 9.33 -1.25 8.29
CA TYR A 366 9.20 -2.55 7.63
C TYR A 366 8.48 -3.58 8.51
N PRO A 367 7.59 -4.41 7.94
CA PRO A 367 6.95 -5.51 8.63
C PRO A 367 7.81 -6.78 8.56
N ILE A 368 7.72 -7.68 9.57
CA ILE A 368 8.34 -9.02 9.52
C ILE A 368 7.42 -10.06 8.91
N LYS A 369 6.12 -9.75 8.80
CA LYS A 369 5.13 -10.58 8.11
C LYS A 369 4.33 -9.76 7.13
N ARG A 370 4.13 -10.31 5.94
CA ARG A 370 3.33 -9.70 4.91
C ARG A 370 2.32 -10.72 4.39
N TYR A 371 1.02 -10.41 4.57
CA TYR A 371 -0.07 -11.31 4.14
C TYR A 371 0.08 -12.76 4.65
N GLY A 372 0.54 -12.92 5.91
CA GLY A 372 0.75 -14.21 6.54
C GLY A 372 2.05 -14.93 6.19
N HIS A 373 2.89 -14.34 5.32
CA HIS A 373 4.22 -14.85 4.97
C HIS A 373 5.31 -14.03 5.67
N ASP A 374 6.36 -14.69 6.13
CA ASP A 374 7.52 -14.02 6.68
C ASP A 374 8.24 -13.20 5.60
N THR A 375 8.74 -12.03 5.98
CA THR A 375 9.53 -11.17 5.12
C THR A 375 10.75 -10.64 5.86
N ALA A 376 11.81 -10.33 5.13
CA ALA A 376 13.05 -9.78 5.67
C ALA A 376 13.08 -8.26 5.47
N ALA A 377 13.78 -7.55 6.35
CA ALA A 377 14.12 -6.16 6.13
C ALA A 377 14.85 -6.01 4.78
N SER A 378 14.62 -4.91 4.11
CA SER A 378 15.35 -4.57 2.88
C SER A 378 16.85 -4.60 3.10
N ARG A 379 17.61 -5.19 2.15
CA ARG A 379 19.08 -5.10 2.14
C ARG A 379 19.57 -3.66 2.18
N PHE A 380 18.81 -2.73 1.64
CA PHE A 380 19.16 -1.31 1.65
C PHE A 380 19.26 -0.72 3.05
N ILE A 381 18.50 -1.24 4.03
CA ILE A 381 18.67 -0.84 5.43
C ILE A 381 20.05 -1.24 5.95
N SER A 382 20.54 -2.43 5.58
CA SER A 382 21.87 -2.90 6.01
C SER A 382 23.03 -2.19 5.31
N GLU A 383 22.78 -1.55 4.17
CA GLU A 383 23.74 -0.76 3.41
C GLU A 383 23.89 0.68 3.95
N ILE A 384 22.95 1.14 4.78
CA ILE A 384 23.07 2.42 5.50
C ILE A 384 24.01 2.23 6.69
N ASP A 385 24.98 3.13 6.86
CA ASP A 385 25.88 3.09 8.00
C ASP A 385 25.11 3.23 9.33
N LYS A 386 25.34 2.27 10.22
CA LYS A 386 24.65 2.16 11.51
C LYS A 386 24.85 3.38 12.42
N ALA A 387 25.92 4.15 12.20
CA ALA A 387 26.18 5.39 12.94
C ALA A 387 25.06 6.44 12.75
N TYR A 388 24.31 6.37 11.65
CA TYR A 388 23.24 7.32 11.30
C TYR A 388 21.84 6.80 11.55
N ILE A 389 21.70 5.57 12.08
CA ILE A 389 20.41 4.89 12.29
C ILE A 389 20.10 4.74 13.78
N GLU A 390 18.86 5.01 14.16
CA GLU A 390 18.26 4.57 15.42
C GLU A 390 17.24 3.46 15.12
N SER A 391 17.43 2.27 15.70
CA SER A 391 16.57 1.10 15.43
C SER A 391 15.58 0.87 16.57
N PHE A 392 14.32 0.64 16.22
CA PHE A 392 13.23 0.36 17.14
C PHE A 392 12.52 -0.93 16.74
N ASP A 393 12.25 -1.80 17.71
CA ASP A 393 11.53 -3.07 17.50
C ASP A 393 10.17 -3.00 18.20
N TYR A 394 9.12 -2.91 17.41
CA TYR A 394 7.73 -2.91 17.87
C TYR A 394 7.03 -4.25 17.59
N SER A 395 7.72 -5.24 17.00
CA SER A 395 7.13 -6.52 16.59
C SER A 395 6.73 -7.44 17.74
N THR A 396 7.13 -7.12 18.99
CA THR A 396 6.89 -7.95 20.18
C THR A 396 5.75 -7.41 21.07
N ASN A 397 5.14 -6.28 20.73
CA ASN A 397 4.12 -5.60 21.58
C ASN A 397 2.67 -5.90 21.15
N SER A 398 2.43 -6.97 20.39
CA SER A 398 1.09 -7.41 19.93
C SER A 398 0.59 -8.64 20.68
#